data_63de74a7c5230241e84d2ec440b1e89f
#
_entry.id   63de74a7c5230241e84d2ec440b1e89f
#
_cell.length_a   1.000
_cell.length_b   1.000
_cell.length_c   1.000
_cell.angle_alpha   90.00
_cell.angle_beta   90.00
_cell.angle_gamma   90.00
#
_symmetry.space_group_name_H-M   'P 1'
#
loop_
_entity.id
_entity.type
_entity.pdbx_description
1 polymer ?
#
loop_
_entity_poly.entity_id
_entity_poly.type
_entity_poly.pdbx_seq_one_letter_code
_entity_poly.pdbx_strand_id
1 'polypeptide(L)'
;MEKVKTFLADISDLLNEKNYQKIYEKVPAFRQEKADRLKHREDQAQSVGAWYLWMKIQERHKIPQDAGQSFNLSHSGKYVLCSAGVSGERVGCDIECMRKYPQRLAEKYFCSSEYERIRNADEAERTEMFYRYWVLKESFLKATRKGLVMGLNTSEIQIPKQGDPVFLRQPEEIRETYYLKEYQTDGARIAVCSTNPNFDENILDMTDIYKREMIVELKD
;
A
#
# COMPACT_ATOMS: atom_id res chain seq x y z
N MET A 1 11.32 20.77 2.71
CA MET A 1 10.35 20.11 1.81
C MET A 1 9.53 19.11 2.64
N GLU A 2 8.23 19.10 2.46
CA GLU A 2 7.40 18.13 3.16
C GLU A 2 7.67 16.73 2.63
N LYS A 3 7.60 15.76 3.53
CA LYS A 3 7.88 14.35 3.23
C LYS A 3 6.61 13.59 2.84
N VAL A 4 6.75 12.59 1.99
CA VAL A 4 5.72 11.56 1.81
C VAL A 4 5.63 10.75 3.09
N LYS A 5 4.45 10.73 3.71
CA LYS A 5 4.18 10.01 4.96
C LYS A 5 3.41 8.73 4.68
N THR A 6 3.75 7.69 5.41
CA THR A 6 3.10 6.37 5.29
C THR A 6 2.49 5.96 6.63
N PHE A 7 1.25 5.51 6.56
CA PHE A 7 0.41 5.15 7.70
C PHE A 7 -0.07 3.72 7.53
N LEU A 8 0.05 2.94 8.58
CA LEU A 8 -0.37 1.53 8.64
C LEU A 8 -1.36 1.35 9.78
N ALA A 9 -2.32 0.46 9.61
CA ALA A 9 -3.16 0.01 10.70
C ALA A 9 -3.51 -1.48 10.57
N ASP A 10 -3.55 -2.17 11.72
CA ASP A 10 -4.11 -3.51 11.87
C ASP A 10 -5.63 -3.38 12.07
N ILE A 11 -6.39 -4.01 11.19
CA ILE A 11 -7.86 -4.01 11.18
C ILE A 11 -8.46 -5.37 11.56
N SER A 12 -7.71 -6.24 12.21
CA SER A 12 -8.20 -7.57 12.62
C SER A 12 -9.51 -7.50 13.39
N ASP A 13 -9.69 -6.46 14.21
CA ASP A 13 -10.90 -6.25 15.00
C ASP A 13 -12.14 -5.98 14.14
N LEU A 14 -11.98 -5.52 12.87
CA LEU A 14 -13.10 -5.31 11.94
C LEU A 14 -13.65 -6.60 11.33
N LEU A 15 -13.04 -7.74 11.58
CA LEU A 15 -13.62 -9.03 11.23
C LEU A 15 -14.83 -9.37 12.11
N ASN A 16 -14.90 -8.78 13.30
CA ASN A 16 -16.09 -8.84 14.16
C ASN A 16 -17.20 -7.94 13.58
N GLU A 17 -18.42 -8.48 13.48
CA GLU A 17 -19.58 -7.79 12.87
C GLU A 17 -19.91 -6.46 13.53
N LYS A 18 -19.95 -6.42 14.87
CA LYS A 18 -20.29 -5.19 15.62
C LYS A 18 -19.26 -4.10 15.40
N ASN A 19 -17.98 -4.46 15.40
CA ASN A 19 -16.88 -3.52 15.17
C ASN A 19 -16.88 -3.00 13.74
N TYR A 20 -17.11 -3.89 12.76
CA TYR A 20 -17.24 -3.51 11.36
C TYR A 20 -18.36 -2.49 11.17
N GLN A 21 -19.55 -2.77 11.71
CA GLN A 21 -20.72 -1.90 11.54
C GLN A 21 -20.44 -0.48 12.06
N LYS A 22 -19.73 -0.33 13.18
CA LYS A 22 -19.35 0.98 13.72
C LYS A 22 -18.50 1.81 12.78
N ILE A 23 -17.59 1.18 12.05
CA ILE A 23 -16.73 1.86 11.08
C ILE A 23 -17.44 2.04 9.74
N TYR A 24 -18.24 1.06 9.31
CA TYR A 24 -19.06 1.12 8.10
C TYR A 24 -19.99 2.34 8.10
N GLU A 25 -20.68 2.62 9.21
CA GLU A 25 -21.57 3.78 9.35
C GLU A 25 -20.86 5.13 9.26
N LYS A 26 -19.53 5.17 9.50
CA LYS A 26 -18.73 6.40 9.47
C LYS A 26 -18.13 6.72 8.10
N VAL A 27 -18.06 5.76 7.21
CA VAL A 27 -17.55 6.00 5.86
C VAL A 27 -18.64 6.50 4.92
N PRO A 28 -18.31 7.28 3.87
CA PRO A 28 -19.29 7.82 2.93
C PRO A 28 -20.07 6.73 2.20
N ALA A 29 -21.31 7.04 1.77
CA ALA A 29 -22.23 6.12 1.10
C ALA A 29 -21.60 5.37 -0.09
N PHE A 30 -20.83 6.05 -0.94
CA PHE A 30 -20.17 5.40 -2.07
C PHE A 30 -19.16 4.30 -1.63
N ARG A 31 -18.61 4.42 -0.44
CA ARG A 31 -17.69 3.42 0.12
C ARG A 31 -18.45 2.26 0.74
N GLN A 32 -19.58 2.55 1.37
CA GLN A 32 -20.53 1.55 1.85
C GLN A 32 -21.03 0.68 0.69
N GLU A 33 -21.54 1.31 -0.36
CA GLU A 33 -22.00 0.62 -1.58
C GLU A 33 -20.90 -0.25 -2.23
N LYS A 34 -19.64 0.23 -2.22
CA LYS A 34 -18.52 -0.57 -2.70
C LYS A 34 -18.29 -1.80 -1.84
N ALA A 35 -18.32 -1.64 -0.51
CA ALA A 35 -18.12 -2.74 0.43
C ALA A 35 -19.24 -3.78 0.31
N ASP A 36 -20.49 -3.36 0.14
CA ASP A 36 -21.68 -4.24 0.01
C ASP A 36 -21.61 -5.16 -1.22
N ARG A 37 -20.87 -4.77 -2.26
CA ARG A 37 -20.63 -5.59 -3.46
C ARG A 37 -19.57 -6.67 -3.26
N LEU A 38 -18.78 -6.60 -2.18
CA LEU A 38 -17.75 -7.57 -1.87
C LEU A 38 -18.34 -8.78 -1.15
N LYS A 39 -17.89 -9.98 -1.53
CA LYS A 39 -18.44 -11.24 -1.03
C LYS A 39 -17.89 -11.66 0.33
N HIS A 40 -16.63 -11.35 0.58
CA HIS A 40 -15.93 -11.81 1.78
C HIS A 40 -15.80 -10.70 2.81
N ARG A 41 -16.01 -11.03 4.07
CA ARG A 41 -15.90 -10.09 5.19
C ARG A 41 -14.51 -9.43 5.26
N GLU A 42 -13.46 -10.16 4.95
CA GLU A 42 -12.11 -9.63 4.92
C GLU A 42 -11.98 -8.49 3.91
N ASP A 43 -12.49 -8.68 2.69
CA ASP A 43 -12.44 -7.66 1.63
C ASP A 43 -13.30 -6.44 2.01
N GLN A 44 -14.46 -6.66 2.64
CA GLN A 44 -15.31 -5.59 3.15
C GLN A 44 -14.59 -4.77 4.23
N ALA A 45 -13.99 -5.45 5.22
CA ALA A 45 -13.24 -4.84 6.31
C ALA A 45 -12.04 -4.03 5.77
N GLN A 46 -11.30 -4.58 4.81
CA GLN A 46 -10.19 -3.89 4.15
C GLN A 46 -10.67 -2.64 3.39
N SER A 47 -11.75 -2.74 2.63
CA SER A 47 -12.31 -1.61 1.86
C SER A 47 -12.75 -0.47 2.76
N VAL A 48 -13.51 -0.78 3.82
CA VAL A 48 -14.03 0.20 4.78
C VAL A 48 -12.89 0.74 5.66
N GLY A 49 -12.05 -0.16 6.17
CA GLY A 49 -10.91 0.21 7.03
C GLY A 49 -9.93 1.15 6.32
N ALA A 50 -9.49 0.81 5.10
CA ALA A 50 -8.57 1.68 4.37
C ALA A 50 -9.14 3.08 4.14
N TRP A 51 -10.45 3.20 3.86
CA TRP A 51 -11.05 4.51 3.67
C TRP A 51 -11.20 5.28 4.99
N TYR A 52 -11.55 4.59 6.06
CA TYR A 52 -11.62 5.20 7.39
C TYR A 52 -10.24 5.70 7.84
N LEU A 53 -9.18 4.92 7.60
CA LEU A 53 -7.80 5.35 7.83
C LEU A 53 -7.51 6.69 7.11
N TRP A 54 -7.84 6.77 5.82
CA TRP A 54 -7.66 7.99 5.04
C TRP A 54 -8.40 9.18 5.63
N MET A 55 -9.67 9.03 5.99
CA MET A 55 -10.46 10.10 6.63
C MET A 55 -9.78 10.61 7.90
N LYS A 56 -9.26 9.72 8.74
CA LYS A 56 -8.57 10.10 9.98
C LYS A 56 -7.22 10.76 9.74
N ILE A 57 -6.51 10.38 8.68
CA ILE A 57 -5.29 11.05 8.25
C ILE A 57 -5.59 12.47 7.77
N GLN A 58 -6.60 12.65 6.92
CA GLN A 58 -7.03 13.97 6.46
C GLN A 58 -7.38 14.89 7.63
N GLU A 59 -8.16 14.40 8.58
CA GLU A 59 -8.58 15.11 9.78
C GLU A 59 -7.38 15.56 10.63
N ARG A 60 -6.43 14.65 10.91
CA ARG A 60 -5.25 14.92 11.75
C ARG A 60 -4.22 15.82 11.09
N HIS A 61 -3.99 15.64 9.80
CA HIS A 61 -2.93 16.33 9.06
C HIS A 61 -3.44 17.49 8.22
N LYS A 62 -4.76 17.80 8.32
CA LYS A 62 -5.43 18.90 7.58
C LYS A 62 -5.19 18.81 6.07
N ILE A 63 -5.17 17.58 5.53
CA ILE A 63 -5.01 17.34 4.11
C ILE A 63 -6.34 17.65 3.42
N PRO A 64 -6.35 18.44 2.32
CA PRO A 64 -7.57 18.76 1.59
C PRO A 64 -8.31 17.51 1.11
N GLN A 65 -9.64 17.57 1.03
CA GLN A 65 -10.46 16.45 0.54
C GLN A 65 -10.17 16.10 -0.92
N ASP A 66 -9.75 17.08 -1.70
CA ASP A 66 -9.38 16.96 -3.12
C ASP A 66 -7.88 16.67 -3.33
N ALA A 67 -7.25 15.96 -2.40
CA ALA A 67 -5.81 15.62 -2.47
C ALA A 67 -5.42 14.91 -3.80
N GLY A 68 -6.39 14.48 -4.60
CA GLY A 68 -6.20 14.01 -5.96
C GLY A 68 -5.27 12.80 -6.04
N GLN A 69 -4.11 12.97 -6.70
CA GLN A 69 -3.12 11.91 -6.89
C GLN A 69 -2.08 11.86 -5.76
N SER A 70 -2.16 12.77 -4.79
CA SER A 70 -1.17 12.91 -3.72
C SER A 70 -1.37 11.92 -2.58
N PHE A 71 -2.32 10.99 -2.69
CA PHE A 71 -2.46 9.86 -1.76
C PHE A 71 -2.80 8.56 -2.47
N ASN A 72 -2.52 7.45 -1.80
CA ASN A 72 -2.90 6.12 -2.27
C ASN A 72 -3.20 5.20 -1.09
N LEU A 73 -4.06 4.22 -1.33
CA LEU A 73 -4.47 3.21 -0.36
C LEU A 73 -4.12 1.81 -0.87
N SER A 74 -3.68 0.94 0.04
CA SER A 74 -3.52 -0.48 -0.21
C SER A 74 -3.96 -1.29 1.01
N HIS A 75 -4.13 -2.59 0.84
CA HIS A 75 -4.48 -3.50 1.91
C HIS A 75 -4.05 -4.93 1.57
N SER A 76 -3.68 -5.70 2.58
CA SER A 76 -3.42 -7.14 2.46
C SER A 76 -3.56 -7.80 3.82
N GLY A 77 -4.29 -8.94 3.89
CA GLY A 77 -4.58 -9.63 5.15
C GLY A 77 -5.21 -8.69 6.17
N LYS A 78 -4.60 -8.61 7.33
CA LYS A 78 -5.07 -7.75 8.43
C LYS A 78 -4.66 -6.28 8.35
N TYR A 79 -3.94 -5.87 7.33
CA TYR A 79 -3.39 -4.53 7.23
C TYR A 79 -4.09 -3.66 6.20
N VAL A 80 -4.25 -2.40 6.55
CA VAL A 80 -4.58 -1.30 5.63
C VAL A 80 -3.46 -0.26 5.65
N LEU A 81 -3.13 0.25 4.48
CA LEU A 81 -2.02 1.18 4.25
C LEU A 81 -2.53 2.44 3.57
N CYS A 82 -2.00 3.58 3.98
CA CYS A 82 -2.16 4.84 3.27
C CYS A 82 -0.81 5.54 3.17
N SER A 83 -0.46 6.02 1.99
CA SER A 83 0.66 6.96 1.83
C SER A 83 0.15 8.25 1.23
N ALA A 84 0.64 9.38 1.74
CA ALA A 84 0.22 10.71 1.34
C ALA A 84 1.42 11.67 1.27
N GLY A 85 1.46 12.45 0.19
CA GLY A 85 2.38 13.55 -0.05
C GLY A 85 1.65 14.90 -0.07
N VAL A 86 2.32 15.94 -0.55
CA VAL A 86 1.72 17.26 -0.74
C VAL A 86 0.97 17.34 -2.06
N SER A 87 0.09 18.36 -2.18
CA SER A 87 -0.69 18.60 -3.40
C SER A 87 0.21 18.74 -4.63
N GLY A 88 -0.17 18.08 -5.71
CA GLY A 88 0.57 18.06 -6.98
C GLY A 88 1.57 16.88 -7.12
N GLU A 89 1.89 16.18 -6.05
CA GLU A 89 2.70 14.98 -6.10
C GLU A 89 1.88 13.76 -6.52
N ARG A 90 2.54 12.78 -7.13
CA ARG A 90 1.95 11.47 -7.40
C ARG A 90 2.44 10.49 -6.37
N VAL A 91 1.52 9.80 -5.71
CA VAL A 91 1.82 8.81 -4.69
C VAL A 91 1.11 7.50 -5.00
N GLY A 92 1.84 6.41 -4.92
CA GLY A 92 1.33 5.05 -4.93
C GLY A 92 1.94 4.26 -3.79
N CYS A 93 1.19 3.37 -3.18
CA CYS A 93 1.70 2.48 -2.15
C CYS A 93 1.13 1.08 -2.32
N ASP A 94 1.90 0.10 -1.88
CA ASP A 94 1.46 -1.28 -1.86
C ASP A 94 1.92 -1.99 -0.60
N ILE A 95 1.10 -2.93 -0.12
CA ILE A 95 1.39 -3.83 0.98
C ILE A 95 0.95 -5.23 0.62
N GLU A 96 1.82 -6.23 0.91
CA GLU A 96 1.49 -7.63 0.73
C GLU A 96 1.94 -8.48 1.90
N CYS A 97 0.99 -9.20 2.51
CA CYS A 97 1.29 -10.26 3.45
C CYS A 97 1.95 -11.42 2.70
N MET A 98 3.15 -11.80 3.14
CA MET A 98 3.91 -12.86 2.48
C MET A 98 3.23 -14.22 2.65
N ARG A 99 3.11 -14.92 1.53
CA ARG A 99 2.60 -16.30 1.43
C ARG A 99 3.63 -17.14 0.69
N LYS A 100 3.29 -18.40 0.42
CA LYS A 100 4.18 -19.26 -0.39
C LYS A 100 4.56 -18.58 -1.71
N TYR A 101 5.84 -18.65 -2.07
CA TYR A 101 6.39 -18.07 -3.29
C TYR A 101 5.64 -18.50 -4.57
N PRO A 102 5.06 -17.55 -5.32
CA PRO A 102 4.30 -17.85 -6.52
C PRO A 102 5.19 -17.80 -7.77
N GLN A 103 6.05 -18.80 -7.97
CA GLN A 103 7.05 -18.85 -9.05
C GLN A 103 6.51 -18.47 -10.43
N ARG A 104 5.31 -18.96 -10.80
CA ARG A 104 4.70 -18.68 -12.11
C ARG A 104 4.37 -17.19 -12.30
N LEU A 105 4.05 -16.48 -11.21
CA LEU A 105 3.80 -15.04 -11.28
C LEU A 105 5.10 -14.27 -11.49
N ALA A 106 6.18 -14.65 -10.80
CA ALA A 106 7.48 -14.03 -10.97
C ALA A 106 7.98 -14.16 -12.43
N GLU A 107 7.92 -15.36 -12.98
CA GLU A 107 8.32 -15.65 -14.35
C GLU A 107 7.50 -14.86 -15.38
N LYS A 108 6.19 -14.68 -15.14
CA LYS A 108 5.29 -14.01 -16.07
C LYS A 108 5.40 -12.48 -16.02
N TYR A 109 5.59 -11.90 -14.85
CA TYR A 109 5.38 -10.47 -14.62
C TYR A 109 6.65 -9.67 -14.35
N PHE A 110 7.78 -10.31 -14.07
CA PHE A 110 9.02 -9.58 -13.78
C PHE A 110 9.93 -9.52 -15.01
N CYS A 111 10.86 -8.56 -15.00
CA CYS A 111 11.93 -8.53 -15.98
C CYS A 111 12.86 -9.74 -15.78
N SER A 112 13.54 -10.18 -16.85
CA SER A 112 14.43 -11.35 -16.78
C SER A 112 15.48 -11.23 -15.68
N SER A 113 16.11 -10.05 -15.54
CA SER A 113 17.11 -9.77 -14.50
C SER A 113 16.56 -9.90 -13.08
N GLU A 114 15.33 -9.43 -12.83
CA GLU A 114 14.65 -9.51 -11.53
C GLU A 114 14.26 -10.96 -11.22
N TYR A 115 13.69 -11.65 -12.21
CA TYR A 115 13.35 -13.08 -12.08
C TYR A 115 14.59 -13.94 -11.80
N GLU A 116 15.70 -13.68 -12.49
CA GLU A 116 16.97 -14.38 -12.24
C GLU A 116 17.51 -14.14 -10.83
N ARG A 117 17.41 -12.91 -10.33
CA ARG A 117 17.79 -12.60 -8.94
C ARG A 117 16.97 -13.40 -7.94
N ILE A 118 15.63 -13.47 -8.13
CA ILE A 118 14.75 -14.26 -7.28
C ILE A 118 15.11 -15.74 -7.37
N ARG A 119 15.29 -16.26 -8.59
CA ARG A 119 15.59 -17.68 -8.84
C ARG A 119 16.91 -18.11 -8.20
N ASN A 120 17.92 -17.23 -8.24
CA ASN A 120 19.25 -17.51 -7.73
C ASN A 120 19.42 -17.20 -6.24
N ALA A 121 18.41 -16.62 -5.57
CA ALA A 121 18.38 -16.43 -4.13
C ALA A 121 18.19 -17.80 -3.42
N ASP A 122 18.61 -17.88 -2.18
CA ASP A 122 18.36 -19.04 -1.34
C ASP A 122 16.86 -19.27 -1.16
N GLU A 123 16.45 -20.51 -0.96
CA GLU A 123 15.02 -20.89 -0.88
C GLU A 123 14.28 -20.07 0.19
N ALA A 124 14.92 -19.83 1.32
CA ALA A 124 14.36 -19.01 2.41
C ALA A 124 14.14 -17.53 2.01
N GLU A 125 14.98 -16.99 1.13
CA GLU A 125 14.94 -15.60 0.71
C GLU A 125 14.07 -15.35 -0.52
N ARG A 126 13.78 -16.38 -1.34
CA ARG A 126 12.99 -16.24 -2.58
C ARG A 126 11.64 -15.62 -2.36
N THR A 127 10.93 -16.04 -1.32
CA THR A 127 9.62 -15.51 -0.98
C THR A 127 9.70 -14.02 -0.67
N GLU A 128 10.64 -13.63 0.17
CA GLU A 128 10.86 -12.24 0.51
C GLU A 128 11.21 -11.39 -0.71
N MET A 129 12.18 -11.85 -1.51
CA MET A 129 12.63 -11.16 -2.71
C MET A 129 11.50 -10.98 -3.72
N PHE A 130 10.62 -12.00 -3.89
CA PHE A 130 9.44 -11.87 -4.74
C PHE A 130 8.53 -10.76 -4.25
N TYR A 131 8.16 -10.73 -2.96
CA TYR A 131 7.24 -9.74 -2.42
C TYR A 131 7.85 -8.34 -2.42
N ARG A 132 9.15 -8.19 -2.23
CA ARG A 132 9.85 -6.90 -2.39
C ARG A 132 9.66 -6.35 -3.80
N TYR A 133 9.96 -7.12 -4.84
CA TYR A 133 9.75 -6.69 -6.23
C TYR A 133 8.26 -6.43 -6.53
N TRP A 134 7.37 -7.26 -6.01
CA TRP A 134 5.94 -7.13 -6.25
C TRP A 134 5.41 -5.80 -5.72
N VAL A 135 5.61 -5.51 -4.44
CA VAL A 135 5.11 -4.25 -3.84
C VAL A 135 5.75 -3.00 -4.46
N LEU A 136 7.03 -3.06 -4.84
CA LEU A 136 7.70 -1.97 -5.54
C LEU A 136 7.04 -1.66 -6.88
N LYS A 137 6.79 -2.67 -7.70
CA LYS A 137 6.17 -2.52 -9.00
C LYS A 137 4.70 -2.10 -8.91
N GLU A 138 3.94 -2.69 -8.00
CA GLU A 138 2.54 -2.30 -7.75
C GLU A 138 2.45 -0.86 -7.24
N SER A 139 3.33 -0.43 -6.35
CA SER A 139 3.36 0.96 -5.89
C SER A 139 3.61 1.94 -7.03
N PHE A 140 4.50 1.60 -7.97
CA PHE A 140 4.74 2.40 -9.18
C PHE A 140 3.52 2.45 -10.09
N LEU A 141 2.89 1.31 -10.40
CA LEU A 141 1.66 1.28 -11.20
C LEU A 141 0.55 2.14 -10.58
N LYS A 142 0.44 2.10 -9.27
CA LYS A 142 -0.53 2.92 -8.52
C LYS A 142 -0.18 4.41 -8.56
N ALA A 143 1.10 4.76 -8.45
CA ALA A 143 1.56 6.15 -8.55
C ALA A 143 1.31 6.75 -9.95
N THR A 144 1.58 5.99 -11.01
CA THR A 144 1.36 6.43 -12.40
C THR A 144 -0.11 6.49 -12.80
N ARG A 145 -1.02 5.83 -12.04
CA ARG A 145 -2.44 5.68 -12.38
C ARG A 145 -2.71 4.98 -13.72
N LYS A 146 -1.71 4.30 -14.29
CA LYS A 146 -1.86 3.54 -15.55
C LYS A 146 -2.48 2.15 -15.34
N GLY A 147 -2.42 1.65 -14.11
CA GLY A 147 -2.97 0.34 -13.75
C GLY A 147 -2.19 -0.83 -14.40
N LEU A 148 -2.74 -2.02 -14.26
CA LEU A 148 -2.11 -3.26 -14.77
C LEU A 148 -1.95 -3.32 -16.30
N VAL A 149 -2.63 -2.45 -17.04
CA VAL A 149 -2.51 -2.38 -18.50
C VAL A 149 -1.08 -2.05 -18.93
N MET A 150 -0.35 -1.29 -18.12
CA MET A 150 1.05 -0.96 -18.39
C MET A 150 1.99 -2.19 -18.27
N GLY A 151 1.59 -3.21 -17.51
CA GLY A 151 2.42 -4.40 -17.26
C GLY A 151 3.54 -4.16 -16.24
N LEU A 152 3.78 -5.14 -15.37
CA LEU A 152 4.81 -5.04 -14.33
C LEU A 152 6.25 -5.10 -14.90
N ASN A 153 6.45 -5.74 -16.05
CA ASN A 153 7.76 -5.89 -16.72
C ASN A 153 8.20 -4.69 -17.54
N THR A 154 7.42 -3.62 -17.61
CA THR A 154 7.77 -2.40 -18.34
C THR A 154 8.77 -1.52 -17.59
N SER A 155 8.85 -1.65 -16.29
CA SER A 155 9.86 -1.04 -15.43
C SER A 155 10.85 -2.09 -14.94
N GLU A 156 12.09 -1.69 -14.69
CA GLU A 156 13.14 -2.53 -14.11
C GLU A 156 13.70 -1.87 -12.85
N ILE A 157 13.75 -2.61 -11.75
CA ILE A 157 14.10 -2.09 -10.43
C ILE A 157 15.34 -2.83 -9.91
N GLN A 158 16.29 -2.07 -9.39
CA GLN A 158 17.40 -2.59 -8.62
C GLN A 158 17.11 -2.43 -7.12
N ILE A 159 17.18 -3.53 -6.40
CA ILE A 159 17.16 -3.54 -4.94
C ILE A 159 18.62 -3.65 -4.48
N PRO A 160 19.24 -2.58 -3.97
CA PRO A 160 20.62 -2.60 -3.51
C PRO A 160 20.74 -3.32 -2.17
N LYS A 161 21.95 -3.69 -1.78
CA LYS A 161 22.24 -4.24 -0.43
C LYS A 161 22.06 -3.19 0.68
N GLN A 162 22.26 -1.93 0.36
CA GLN A 162 22.10 -0.79 1.27
C GLN A 162 21.46 0.37 0.51
N GLY A 163 20.58 1.14 1.18
CA GLY A 163 19.84 2.24 0.58
C GLY A 163 18.52 1.84 -0.06
N ASP A 164 17.84 2.81 -0.61
CA ASP A 164 16.52 2.63 -1.20
C ASP A 164 16.59 1.99 -2.61
N PRO A 165 15.55 1.28 -3.04
CA PRO A 165 15.44 0.75 -4.40
C PRO A 165 15.47 1.86 -5.44
N VAL A 166 16.03 1.57 -6.62
CA VAL A 166 16.13 2.51 -7.71
C VAL A 166 15.61 1.91 -9.03
N PHE A 167 15.04 2.75 -9.88
CA PHE A 167 14.71 2.33 -11.24
C PHE A 167 15.98 2.25 -12.09
N LEU A 168 16.22 1.09 -12.69
CA LEU A 168 17.19 0.95 -13.79
C LEU A 168 16.55 1.38 -15.12
N ARG A 169 15.23 1.18 -15.25
CA ARG A 169 14.45 1.57 -16.41
C ARG A 169 13.02 1.90 -16.00
N GLN A 170 12.50 3.00 -16.51
CA GLN A 170 11.08 3.36 -16.48
C GLN A 170 10.52 3.31 -17.90
N PRO A 171 9.19 3.07 -18.09
CA PRO A 171 8.58 3.15 -19.42
C PRO A 171 8.78 4.52 -20.05
N GLU A 172 9.07 4.57 -21.37
CA GLU A 172 9.37 5.83 -22.10
C GLU A 172 8.19 6.82 -22.08
N GLU A 173 6.95 6.32 -22.00
CA GLU A 173 5.75 7.14 -21.90
C GLU A 173 5.56 7.82 -20.53
N ILE A 174 6.36 7.44 -19.53
CA ILE A 174 6.37 8.05 -18.20
C ILE A 174 7.49 9.10 -18.17
N ARG A 175 7.11 10.36 -18.23
CA ARG A 175 8.07 11.47 -18.28
C ARG A 175 8.52 11.97 -16.93
N GLU A 176 7.71 11.75 -15.90
CA GLU A 176 8.03 12.13 -14.51
C GLU A 176 9.07 11.17 -13.93
N THR A 177 9.96 11.71 -13.11
CA THR A 177 10.88 10.89 -12.31
C THR A 177 10.17 10.41 -11.06
N TYR A 178 10.27 9.12 -10.82
CA TYR A 178 9.71 8.47 -9.64
C TYR A 178 10.82 7.92 -8.75
N TYR A 179 10.56 7.94 -7.46
CA TYR A 179 11.44 7.44 -6.40
C TYR A 179 10.70 6.36 -5.62
N LEU A 180 11.46 5.46 -5.01
CA LEU A 180 10.95 4.30 -4.32
C LEU A 180 11.44 4.29 -2.87
N LYS A 181 10.59 3.87 -1.95
CA LYS A 181 10.93 3.57 -0.57
C LYS A 181 10.31 2.24 -0.18
N GLU A 182 11.11 1.37 0.46
CA GLU A 182 10.63 0.14 1.07
C GLU A 182 10.49 0.27 2.57
N TYR A 183 9.50 -0.43 3.09
CA TYR A 183 9.33 -0.67 4.51
C TYR A 183 8.96 -2.13 4.73
N GLN A 184 9.08 -2.56 5.96
CA GLN A 184 8.64 -3.90 6.37
C GLN A 184 7.89 -3.85 7.68
N THR A 185 6.95 -4.77 7.81
CA THR A 185 6.31 -5.08 9.08
C THR A 185 6.26 -6.60 9.24
N ASP A 186 5.79 -7.09 10.38
CA ASP A 186 5.74 -8.53 10.65
C ASP A 186 4.92 -9.27 9.58
N GLY A 187 5.59 -10.17 8.86
CA GLY A 187 5.00 -10.99 7.81
C GLY A 187 4.56 -10.28 6.53
N ALA A 188 4.83 -8.96 6.36
CA ALA A 188 4.45 -8.22 5.17
C ALA A 188 5.59 -7.34 4.62
N ARG A 189 5.51 -7.05 3.32
CA ARG A 189 6.38 -6.08 2.63
C ARG A 189 5.55 -4.90 2.16
N ILE A 190 6.16 -3.72 2.20
CA ILE A 190 5.52 -2.45 1.87
C ILE A 190 6.43 -1.66 0.97
N ALA A 191 5.86 -1.03 -0.07
CA ALA A 191 6.57 -0.07 -0.88
C ALA A 191 5.73 1.17 -1.14
N VAL A 192 6.43 2.28 -1.28
CA VAL A 192 5.85 3.57 -1.67
C VAL A 192 6.64 4.11 -2.86
N CYS A 193 5.91 4.59 -3.85
CA CYS A 193 6.44 5.25 -5.02
C CYS A 193 5.90 6.67 -5.09
N SER A 194 6.76 7.65 -5.35
CA SER A 194 6.33 9.04 -5.47
C SER A 194 7.23 9.84 -6.42
N THR A 195 6.67 10.93 -6.95
CA THR A 195 7.44 11.97 -7.66
C THR A 195 8.25 12.85 -6.70
N ASN A 196 7.99 12.79 -5.39
CA ASN A 196 8.79 13.42 -4.35
C ASN A 196 9.85 12.44 -3.82
N PRO A 197 11.15 12.78 -3.84
CA PRO A 197 12.22 11.92 -3.33
C PRO A 197 12.28 11.83 -1.79
N ASN A 198 11.55 12.69 -1.07
CA ASN A 198 11.64 12.78 0.38
C ASN A 198 10.55 11.94 1.04
N PHE A 199 10.92 10.77 1.54
CA PHE A 199 10.04 9.89 2.30
C PHE A 199 10.29 10.03 3.79
N ASP A 200 9.27 9.79 4.60
CA ASP A 200 9.46 9.59 6.03
C ASP A 200 10.15 8.25 6.25
N GLU A 201 11.12 8.20 7.18
CA GLU A 201 11.87 6.97 7.45
C GLU A 201 11.03 5.91 8.16
N ASN A 202 9.99 6.33 8.87
CA ASN A 202 9.16 5.47 9.68
C ASN A 202 7.71 5.47 9.19
N ILE A 203 7.09 4.29 9.30
CA ILE A 203 5.65 4.14 9.16
C ILE A 203 4.97 4.57 10.47
N LEU A 204 3.89 5.33 10.35
CA LEU A 204 3.07 5.75 11.49
C LEU A 204 1.97 4.72 11.74
N ASP A 205 2.02 4.05 12.88
CA ASP A 205 0.95 3.13 13.30
C ASP A 205 -0.30 3.92 13.72
N MET A 206 -1.41 3.58 13.10
CA MET A 206 -2.72 4.21 13.31
C MET A 206 -3.78 3.22 13.84
N THR A 207 -3.38 2.03 14.28
CA THR A 207 -4.29 0.98 14.76
C THR A 207 -5.25 1.48 15.86
N ASP A 208 -4.77 2.39 16.72
CA ASP A 208 -5.57 2.95 17.81
C ASP A 208 -6.80 3.74 17.36
N ILE A 209 -6.86 4.23 16.12
CA ILE A 209 -8.06 4.95 15.65
C ILE A 209 -9.29 4.05 15.61
N TYR A 210 -9.11 2.75 15.31
CA TYR A 210 -10.20 1.77 15.30
C TYR A 210 -10.58 1.37 16.73
N LYS A 211 -9.59 1.11 17.58
CA LYS A 211 -9.83 0.72 18.98
C LYS A 211 -10.64 1.76 19.75
N ARG A 212 -10.38 3.04 19.52
CA ARG A 212 -11.13 4.14 20.15
C ARG A 212 -12.63 4.11 19.81
N GLU A 213 -12.97 3.79 18.57
CA GLU A 213 -14.38 3.68 18.14
C GLU A 213 -15.09 2.47 18.77
N MET A 214 -14.35 1.45 19.19
CA MET A 214 -14.89 0.25 19.80
C MET A 214 -15.16 0.43 21.31
N ILE A 215 -14.45 1.35 21.97
CA ILE A 215 -14.49 1.57 23.43
C ILE A 215 -15.62 2.50 23.85
N VAL A 216 -16.21 3.29 22.97
CA VAL A 216 -17.19 4.36 23.30
C VAL A 216 -18.49 3.84 23.96
N GLU A 217 -18.81 2.54 23.89
CA GLU A 217 -20.02 1.95 24.48
C GLU A 217 -19.95 1.59 25.97
N LEU A 218 -18.84 1.84 26.66
CA LEU A 218 -18.74 1.47 28.09
C LEU A 218 -19.05 2.64 29.03
N LYS A 219 -19.68 3.72 28.56
CA LYS A 219 -19.94 4.93 29.35
C LYS A 219 -21.40 5.41 29.37
N ASP A 220 -22.35 4.58 28.94
CA ASP A 220 -23.79 4.86 29.10
C ASP A 220 -24.41 3.88 30.07
#